data_9ea8d7a087920be36454e9a7b23b8e0c
#
_entry.id   9ea8d7a087920be36454e9a7b23b8e0c
#
_cell.length_a   1.000
_cell.length_b   1.000
_cell.length_c   1.000
_cell.angle_alpha   90.00
_cell.angle_beta   90.00
_cell.angle_gamma   90.00
#
_symmetry.space_group_name_H-M   'P 1'
#
loop_
_entity.id
_entity.type
_entity.pdbx_description
1 polymer ?
#
loop_
_entity_poly.entity_id
_entity_poly.type
_entity_poly.pdbx_seq_one_letter_code
_entity_poly.pdbx_strand_id
1 'polypeptide(L)'
;MLFRSGGYGHDDKVCAYPAVMAALDVEMPEQTCITYLTDKEETGSDGNTGMQSDFLRFFIYDLAKQDGVDGYRVLSKSTCLSADVNAAFDPTYASAYEANNCSYINNGVIISKYTGHGGKYDTSDASAEYMGKIRAMLENNDILWQVGELGKVDGGGGGTIAKYVANMNVDVVDLGVPVLSMHAPFEIVSKTDVYMAYRAFFTFFDTKD
;
A
#
# COMPACT_ATOMS: atom_id res chain seq x y z
N MET A 1 12.51 12.58 -19.93
CA MET A 1 12.16 11.18 -19.68
C MET A 1 10.66 10.99 -19.92
N LEU A 2 10.23 10.37 -21.03
CA LEU A 2 8.81 10.22 -21.35
C LEU A 2 8.10 9.23 -20.41
N PHE A 3 8.77 8.14 -20.01
CA PHE A 3 8.14 7.01 -19.31
C PHE A 3 8.52 6.90 -17.82
N ARG A 4 9.46 7.66 -17.34
CA ARG A 4 9.96 7.62 -15.97
C ARG A 4 9.86 8.99 -15.33
N SER A 5 9.68 9.00 -14.01
CA SER A 5 9.82 10.18 -13.16
C SER A 5 11.03 9.99 -12.27
N GLY A 6 11.80 11.03 -12.10
CA GLY A 6 12.93 11.03 -11.18
C GLY A 6 12.89 12.29 -10.32
N GLY A 7 13.08 12.13 -9.02
CA GLY A 7 13.02 13.23 -8.08
C GLY A 7 13.20 12.77 -6.64
N TYR A 8 13.13 13.71 -5.73
CA TYR A 8 13.16 13.48 -4.30
C TYR A 8 11.77 13.21 -3.76
N GLY A 9 11.64 12.22 -2.87
CA GLY A 9 10.40 11.91 -2.15
C GLY A 9 9.33 11.27 -3.01
N HIS A 10 9.70 10.41 -3.97
CA HIS A 10 8.75 9.49 -4.58
C HIS A 10 8.20 8.53 -3.54
N ASP A 11 9.02 8.13 -2.61
CA ASP A 11 8.66 7.50 -1.36
C ASP A 11 8.13 8.57 -0.37
N ASP A 12 6.81 8.59 -0.03
CA ASP A 12 5.77 7.76 -0.68
C ASP A 12 4.72 8.62 -1.43
N LYS A 13 5.13 9.73 -2.03
CA LYS A 13 4.22 10.60 -2.79
C LYS A 13 3.61 9.91 -4.02
N VAL A 14 4.30 8.89 -4.57
CA VAL A 14 3.83 8.19 -5.76
C VAL A 14 2.70 7.19 -5.48
N CYS A 15 2.47 6.83 -4.22
CA CYS A 15 1.28 6.10 -3.80
C CYS A 15 0.24 7.04 -3.19
N ALA A 16 0.66 8.02 -2.39
CA ALA A 16 -0.25 9.01 -1.78
C ALA A 16 -1.03 9.81 -2.83
N TYR A 17 -0.36 10.32 -3.87
CA TYR A 17 -1.00 11.10 -4.92
C TYR A 17 -2.09 10.31 -5.68
N PRO A 18 -1.84 9.13 -6.26
CA PRO A 18 -2.87 8.35 -6.93
C PRO A 18 -3.98 7.89 -6.00
N ALA A 19 -3.72 7.63 -4.71
CA ALA A 19 -4.77 7.30 -3.75
C ALA A 19 -5.73 8.47 -3.51
N VAL A 20 -5.21 9.69 -3.39
CA VAL A 20 -6.05 10.90 -3.27
C VAL A 20 -6.82 11.16 -4.56
N MET A 21 -6.19 11.02 -5.73
CA MET A 21 -6.87 11.23 -7.01
C MET A 21 -8.00 10.22 -7.21
N ALA A 22 -7.77 8.95 -6.88
CA ALA A 22 -8.82 7.93 -6.94
C ALA A 22 -10.01 8.27 -6.05
N ALA A 23 -9.77 8.74 -4.83
CA ALA A 23 -10.82 9.16 -3.91
C ALA A 23 -11.62 10.37 -4.42
N LEU A 24 -10.98 11.27 -5.17
CA LEU A 24 -11.64 12.45 -5.75
C LEU A 24 -12.45 12.11 -7.02
N ASP A 25 -12.02 11.09 -7.76
CA ASP A 25 -12.62 10.75 -9.05
C ASP A 25 -13.76 9.71 -8.92
N VAL A 26 -13.86 8.98 -7.79
CA VAL A 26 -14.99 8.07 -7.56
C VAL A 26 -16.26 8.87 -7.25
N GLU A 27 -17.32 8.65 -8.04
CA GLU A 27 -18.52 9.49 -7.95
C GLU A 27 -19.58 8.95 -6.99
N MET A 28 -19.85 7.65 -7.03
CA MET A 28 -20.94 7.03 -6.26
C MET A 28 -20.53 5.65 -5.73
N PRO A 29 -19.59 5.59 -4.79
CA PRO A 29 -19.17 4.33 -4.21
C PRO A 29 -20.32 3.72 -3.39
N GLU A 30 -20.48 2.41 -3.44
CA GLU A 30 -21.49 1.70 -2.63
C GLU A 30 -21.14 1.70 -1.13
N GLN A 31 -19.88 1.88 -0.82
CA GLN A 31 -19.36 1.87 0.57
C GLN A 31 -18.65 3.18 0.88
N THR A 32 -18.54 3.51 2.15
CA THR A 32 -17.75 4.66 2.60
C THR A 32 -16.28 4.44 2.28
N CYS A 33 -15.71 5.31 1.44
CA CYS A 33 -14.32 5.29 1.04
C CYS A 33 -13.52 6.33 1.82
N ILE A 34 -12.38 5.94 2.35
CA ILE A 34 -11.50 6.81 3.13
C ILE A 34 -10.08 6.68 2.58
N THR A 35 -9.49 7.78 2.17
CA THR A 35 -8.04 7.89 1.96
C THR A 35 -7.44 8.58 3.18
N TYR A 36 -6.61 7.86 3.91
CA TYR A 36 -5.94 8.35 5.11
C TYR A 36 -4.43 8.43 4.86
N LEU A 37 -3.90 9.65 4.90
CA LEU A 37 -2.46 9.90 4.77
C LEU A 37 -1.87 10.04 6.17
N THR A 38 -0.95 9.14 6.50
CA THR A 38 -0.27 9.16 7.80
C THR A 38 1.09 9.84 7.70
N ASP A 39 1.55 10.35 8.82
CA ASP A 39 2.89 10.91 8.99
C ASP A 39 3.80 9.90 9.72
N LYS A 40 5.10 10.13 9.68
CA LYS A 40 6.11 9.42 10.49
C LYS A 40 6.26 7.93 10.22
N GLU A 41 5.90 7.46 9.03
CA GLU A 41 6.10 6.04 8.67
C GLU A 41 7.58 5.65 8.84
N GLU A 42 8.50 6.42 8.28
CA GLU A 42 9.95 6.22 8.27
C GLU A 42 10.61 6.27 9.66
N THR A 43 9.90 6.75 10.66
CA THR A 43 10.38 6.83 12.04
C THR A 43 9.62 5.92 13.00
N GLY A 44 8.90 4.92 12.47
CA GLY A 44 8.20 3.90 13.25
C GLY A 44 6.73 4.21 13.52
N SER A 45 6.13 5.18 12.85
CA SER A 45 4.70 5.53 12.96
C SER A 45 4.23 5.94 14.36
N ASP A 46 5.14 6.32 15.23
CA ASP A 46 4.83 6.76 16.58
C ASP A 46 4.27 8.19 16.64
N GLY A 47 3.57 8.51 17.72
CA GLY A 47 3.04 9.84 17.99
C GLY A 47 1.64 10.07 17.42
N ASN A 48 1.11 11.27 17.64
CA ASN A 48 -0.30 11.59 17.39
C ASN A 48 -0.69 11.75 15.92
N THR A 49 0.27 11.80 15.01
CA THR A 49 0.06 11.87 13.55
C THR A 49 0.49 10.59 12.82
N GLY A 50 1.19 9.68 13.51
CA GLY A 50 1.58 8.39 12.99
C GLY A 50 0.46 7.36 13.04
N MET A 51 0.62 6.26 12.32
CA MET A 51 -0.41 5.21 12.24
C MET A 51 -0.65 4.48 13.57
N GLN A 52 0.27 4.54 14.52
CA GLN A 52 0.08 3.99 15.85
C GLN A 52 -0.85 4.83 16.76
N SER A 53 -1.23 6.03 16.34
CA SER A 53 -2.20 6.85 17.06
C SER A 53 -3.62 6.27 16.98
N ASP A 54 -4.46 6.63 17.93
CA ASP A 54 -5.89 6.27 17.88
C ASP A 54 -6.71 7.19 16.96
N PHE A 55 -6.09 8.12 16.22
CA PHE A 55 -6.81 9.10 15.40
C PHE A 55 -7.76 8.43 14.40
N LEU A 56 -7.28 7.50 13.58
CA LEU A 56 -8.12 6.80 12.60
C LEU A 56 -9.25 6.02 13.28
N ARG A 57 -8.96 5.36 14.39
CA ARG A 57 -9.96 4.63 15.17
C ARG A 57 -11.06 5.54 15.68
N PHE A 58 -10.71 6.67 16.28
CA PHE A 58 -11.70 7.64 16.77
C PHE A 58 -12.49 8.26 15.63
N PHE A 59 -11.85 8.60 14.53
CA PHE A 59 -12.52 9.13 13.36
C PHE A 59 -13.60 8.15 12.83
N ILE A 60 -13.26 6.87 12.69
CA ILE A 60 -14.22 5.85 12.24
C ILE A 60 -15.34 5.63 13.27
N TYR A 61 -15.02 5.67 14.56
CA TYR A 61 -16.02 5.53 15.60
C TYR A 61 -17.01 6.71 15.60
N ASP A 62 -16.53 7.91 15.38
CA ASP A 62 -17.38 9.11 15.31
C ASP A 62 -18.28 9.10 14.07
N LEU A 63 -17.78 8.63 12.90
CA LEU A 63 -18.61 8.43 11.71
C LEU A 63 -19.68 7.35 11.96
N ALA A 64 -19.29 6.18 12.43
CA ALA A 64 -20.19 5.06 12.70
C ALA A 64 -21.31 5.43 13.68
N LYS A 65 -21.00 6.27 14.67
CA LYS A 65 -21.96 6.74 15.66
C LYS A 65 -23.09 7.59 15.03
N GLN A 66 -22.82 8.32 13.95
CA GLN A 66 -23.83 9.11 13.26
C GLN A 66 -24.90 8.21 12.64
N ASP A 67 -24.52 7.00 12.22
CA ASP A 67 -25.42 6.01 11.65
C ASP A 67 -25.93 4.99 12.68
N GLY A 68 -25.62 5.18 13.96
CA GLY A 68 -26.04 4.30 15.05
C GLY A 68 -25.37 2.93 15.04
N VAL A 69 -24.18 2.82 14.45
CA VAL A 69 -23.40 1.58 14.35
C VAL A 69 -22.17 1.61 15.27
N ASP A 70 -21.79 0.44 15.77
CA ASP A 70 -20.57 0.33 16.57
C ASP A 70 -19.32 0.42 15.70
N GLY A 71 -18.43 1.38 15.98
CA GLY A 71 -17.23 1.63 15.18
C GLY A 71 -16.26 0.44 15.11
N TYR A 72 -16.15 -0.37 16.16
CA TYR A 72 -15.35 -1.60 16.13
C TYR A 72 -15.90 -2.64 15.15
N ARG A 73 -17.23 -2.68 14.93
CA ARG A 73 -17.86 -3.53 13.91
C ARG A 73 -17.60 -3.00 12.51
N VAL A 74 -17.57 -1.69 12.34
CA VAL A 74 -17.19 -1.06 11.06
C VAL A 74 -15.76 -1.45 10.73
N LEU A 75 -14.81 -1.27 11.63
CA LEU A 75 -13.41 -1.66 11.43
C LEU A 75 -13.28 -3.15 11.06
N SER A 76 -13.94 -4.05 11.80
CA SER A 76 -13.83 -5.50 11.56
C SER A 76 -14.47 -5.98 10.25
N LYS A 77 -15.19 -5.12 9.55
CA LYS A 77 -15.76 -5.37 8.22
C LYS A 77 -15.11 -4.53 7.14
N SER A 78 -14.19 -3.66 7.51
CA SER A 78 -13.47 -2.81 6.58
C SER A 78 -12.34 -3.57 5.92
N THR A 79 -12.00 -3.15 4.72
CA THR A 79 -10.85 -3.61 3.95
C THR A 79 -9.95 -2.45 3.64
N CYS A 80 -8.65 -2.68 3.48
CA CYS A 80 -7.68 -1.64 3.24
C CYS A 80 -6.60 -2.08 2.25
N LEU A 81 -6.20 -1.18 1.39
CA LEU A 81 -4.94 -1.24 0.67
C LEU A 81 -3.95 -0.32 1.41
N SER A 82 -2.92 -0.89 1.98
CA SER A 82 -1.81 -0.15 2.56
C SER A 82 -0.89 0.26 1.42
N ALA A 83 -0.89 1.55 1.11
CA ALA A 83 -0.17 2.06 -0.04
C ALA A 83 1.21 2.53 0.39
N ASP A 84 2.25 1.91 -0.16
CA ASP A 84 3.64 2.26 0.05
C ASP A 84 4.50 1.76 -1.11
N VAL A 85 5.63 2.41 -1.38
CA VAL A 85 6.56 1.96 -2.42
C VAL A 85 7.23 0.64 -2.02
N ASN A 86 7.76 -0.07 -3.00
CA ASN A 86 8.59 -1.24 -2.78
C ASN A 86 9.87 -1.13 -3.61
N ALA A 87 11.00 -1.57 -3.07
CA ALA A 87 12.28 -1.50 -3.77
C ALA A 87 12.28 -2.40 -5.01
N ALA A 88 12.38 -1.77 -6.18
CA ALA A 88 12.55 -2.49 -7.43
C ALA A 88 13.97 -3.06 -7.56
N PHE A 89 14.09 -4.18 -8.25
CA PHE A 89 15.38 -4.80 -8.52
C PHE A 89 16.36 -3.83 -9.18
N ASP A 90 17.48 -3.61 -8.52
CA ASP A 90 18.59 -2.82 -9.04
C ASP A 90 19.76 -3.75 -9.42
N PRO A 91 20.10 -3.88 -10.71
CA PRO A 91 21.18 -4.75 -11.15
C PRO A 91 22.57 -4.29 -10.65
N THR A 92 22.70 -3.03 -10.23
CA THR A 92 23.96 -2.51 -9.64
C THR A 92 24.21 -3.11 -8.25
N TYR A 93 23.15 -3.50 -7.55
CA TYR A 93 23.19 -4.06 -6.20
C TYR A 93 22.41 -5.38 -6.11
N ALA A 94 22.53 -6.24 -7.13
CA ALA A 94 21.77 -7.48 -7.24
C ALA A 94 21.84 -8.39 -6.00
N SER A 95 22.94 -8.33 -5.24
CA SER A 95 23.12 -9.11 -4.01
C SER A 95 22.21 -8.68 -2.84
N ALA A 96 21.60 -7.49 -2.93
CA ALA A 96 20.66 -7.00 -1.94
C ALA A 96 19.23 -7.55 -2.12
N TYR A 97 18.98 -8.27 -3.22
CA TYR A 97 17.67 -8.75 -3.62
C TYR A 97 17.62 -10.26 -3.71
N GLU A 98 16.42 -10.81 -3.58
CA GLU A 98 16.09 -12.17 -3.99
C GLU A 98 15.37 -12.10 -5.34
N ALA A 99 16.08 -12.46 -6.42
CA ALA A 99 15.62 -12.23 -7.80
C ALA A 99 14.25 -12.87 -8.12
N ASN A 100 13.88 -13.95 -7.42
CA ASN A 100 12.59 -14.62 -7.61
C ASN A 100 11.43 -13.93 -6.88
N ASN A 101 11.71 -13.04 -5.92
CA ASN A 101 10.72 -12.42 -5.05
C ASN A 101 10.75 -10.88 -5.13
N CYS A 102 11.64 -10.30 -5.91
CA CYS A 102 11.71 -8.85 -6.05
C CYS A 102 10.79 -8.31 -7.15
N SER A 103 10.43 -7.06 -7.01
CA SER A 103 9.65 -6.34 -8.03
C SER A 103 10.56 -5.69 -9.08
N TYR A 104 9.96 -5.33 -10.20
CA TYR A 104 10.63 -4.64 -11.30
C TYR A 104 9.84 -3.41 -11.72
N ILE A 105 10.53 -2.30 -12.03
CA ILE A 105 9.88 -1.13 -12.59
C ILE A 105 9.26 -1.46 -13.96
N ASN A 106 8.14 -0.81 -14.26
CA ASN A 106 7.37 -0.97 -15.49
C ASN A 106 6.62 -2.31 -15.62
N ASN A 107 6.41 -3.00 -14.50
CA ASN A 107 5.61 -4.23 -14.41
C ASN A 107 4.32 -4.05 -13.59
N GLY A 108 3.89 -2.80 -13.39
CA GLY A 108 2.66 -2.48 -12.69
C GLY A 108 2.83 -2.38 -11.17
N VAL A 109 1.71 -2.38 -10.47
CA VAL A 109 1.70 -2.30 -9.01
C VAL A 109 2.22 -3.59 -8.37
N ILE A 110 2.75 -3.45 -7.17
CA ILE A 110 3.24 -4.59 -6.40
C ILE A 110 2.20 -4.92 -5.34
N ILE A 111 1.87 -6.20 -5.19
CA ILE A 111 1.18 -6.72 -4.02
C ILE A 111 2.21 -7.42 -3.15
N SER A 112 2.35 -6.98 -1.91
CA SER A 112 3.18 -7.65 -0.92
C SER A 112 2.30 -8.32 0.12
N LYS A 113 2.16 -9.65 0.00
CA LYS A 113 1.39 -10.43 0.98
C LYS A 113 2.02 -10.36 2.37
N TYR A 114 3.34 -10.31 2.38
CA TYR A 114 4.15 -10.36 3.58
C TYR A 114 5.14 -9.22 3.58
N THR A 115 5.18 -8.47 4.66
CA THR A 115 6.18 -7.43 4.91
C THR A 115 6.87 -7.69 6.26
N GLY A 116 8.08 -7.24 6.42
CA GLY A 116 8.80 -7.38 7.67
C GLY A 116 10.30 -7.20 7.52
N HIS A 117 10.98 -7.08 8.65
CA HIS A 117 12.42 -6.88 8.72
C HIS A 117 13.13 -8.14 9.18
N GLY A 118 14.27 -8.48 8.56
CA GLY A 118 15.05 -9.67 8.90
C GLY A 118 14.23 -10.96 8.83
N GLY A 119 13.26 -11.01 7.92
CA GLY A 119 12.40 -12.14 7.66
C GLY A 119 11.20 -12.30 8.61
N LYS A 120 11.19 -11.73 9.82
CA LYS A 120 10.13 -12.04 10.81
C LYS A 120 9.81 -10.94 11.82
N TYR A 121 10.50 -9.81 11.79
CA TYR A 121 10.23 -8.71 12.71
C TYR A 121 9.32 -7.67 12.09
N ASP A 122 8.41 -7.12 12.89
CA ASP A 122 7.47 -6.07 12.47
C ASP A 122 6.70 -6.42 11.19
N THR A 123 6.29 -7.67 11.09
CA THR A 123 5.64 -8.24 9.91
C THR A 123 4.17 -7.88 9.86
N SER A 124 3.68 -7.69 8.62
CA SER A 124 2.28 -7.87 8.25
C SER A 124 2.19 -9.07 7.32
N ASP A 125 1.12 -9.86 7.43
CA ASP A 125 0.87 -11.03 6.60
C ASP A 125 -0.62 -11.05 6.24
N ALA A 126 -0.94 -10.62 5.01
CA ALA A 126 -2.32 -10.59 4.52
C ALA A 126 -2.93 -12.00 4.44
N SER A 127 -4.23 -12.12 4.74
CA SER A 127 -4.93 -13.39 4.58
C SER A 127 -4.94 -13.85 3.12
N ALA A 128 -4.92 -15.17 2.90
CA ALA A 128 -4.95 -15.73 1.54
C ALA A 128 -6.27 -15.37 0.82
N GLU A 129 -7.36 -15.31 1.56
CA GLU A 129 -8.67 -14.94 1.06
C GLU A 129 -8.71 -13.50 0.57
N TYR A 130 -8.15 -12.57 1.34
CA TYR A 130 -8.08 -11.18 0.94
C TYR A 130 -7.12 -10.97 -0.23
N MET A 131 -5.96 -11.63 -0.24
CA MET A 131 -5.07 -11.67 -1.39
C MET A 131 -5.78 -12.14 -2.67
N GLY A 132 -6.61 -13.19 -2.56
CA GLY A 132 -7.39 -13.71 -3.68
C GLY A 132 -8.38 -12.68 -4.23
N LYS A 133 -9.08 -11.94 -3.35
CA LYS A 133 -9.99 -10.86 -3.74
C LYS A 133 -9.28 -9.74 -4.49
N ILE A 134 -8.17 -9.25 -3.94
CA ILE A 134 -7.41 -8.14 -4.56
C ILE A 134 -6.80 -8.56 -5.90
N ARG A 135 -6.25 -9.77 -6.00
CA ARG A 135 -5.76 -10.30 -7.29
C ARG A 135 -6.87 -10.38 -8.33
N ALA A 136 -8.03 -10.93 -7.96
CA ALA A 136 -9.17 -11.01 -8.87
C ALA A 136 -9.64 -9.61 -9.30
N MET A 137 -9.67 -8.64 -8.40
CA MET A 137 -9.98 -7.25 -8.71
C MET A 137 -9.03 -6.68 -9.76
N LEU A 138 -7.73 -6.86 -9.59
CA LEU A 138 -6.73 -6.34 -10.52
C LEU A 138 -6.82 -7.04 -11.89
N GLU A 139 -6.94 -8.37 -11.92
CA GLU A 139 -7.03 -9.17 -13.14
C GLU A 139 -8.31 -8.86 -13.93
N ASN A 140 -9.46 -8.76 -13.27
CA ASN A 140 -10.74 -8.48 -13.92
C ASN A 140 -10.84 -7.06 -14.49
N ASN A 141 -9.96 -6.15 -14.08
CA ASN A 141 -9.93 -4.76 -14.53
C ASN A 141 -8.71 -4.41 -15.37
N ASP A 142 -7.99 -5.40 -15.88
CA ASP A 142 -6.78 -5.20 -16.72
C ASP A 142 -5.76 -4.25 -16.06
N ILE A 143 -5.55 -4.41 -14.76
CA ILE A 143 -4.54 -3.67 -14.01
C ILE A 143 -3.29 -4.51 -13.94
N LEU A 144 -2.19 -3.98 -14.48
CA LEU A 144 -0.91 -4.67 -14.46
C LEU A 144 -0.37 -4.73 -13.03
N TRP A 145 0.00 -5.92 -12.56
CA TRP A 145 0.47 -6.14 -11.21
C TRP A 145 1.54 -7.24 -11.14
N GLN A 146 2.27 -7.25 -10.05
CA GLN A 146 3.29 -8.24 -9.73
C GLN A 146 3.28 -8.52 -8.22
N VAL A 147 3.87 -9.64 -7.81
CA VAL A 147 4.19 -9.91 -6.41
C VAL A 147 5.63 -9.50 -6.15
N GLY A 148 5.91 -8.90 -5.02
CA GLY A 148 7.26 -8.56 -4.60
C GLY A 148 7.39 -8.52 -3.10
N GLU A 149 8.59 -8.83 -2.63
CA GLU A 149 9.04 -8.62 -1.26
C GLU A 149 10.19 -7.61 -1.24
N LEU A 150 10.35 -6.93 -0.13
CA LEU A 150 11.39 -5.93 0.03
C LEU A 150 12.73 -6.58 0.41
N GLY A 151 13.70 -6.48 -0.48
CA GLY A 151 15.06 -6.93 -0.24
C GLY A 151 15.26 -8.44 -0.31
N LYS A 152 16.32 -8.91 0.33
CA LYS A 152 16.72 -10.32 0.34
C LYS A 152 15.98 -11.06 1.46
N VAL A 153 15.45 -12.24 1.15
CA VAL A 153 14.80 -13.11 2.13
C VAL A 153 15.71 -13.34 3.35
N ASP A 154 15.16 -13.21 4.53
CA ASP A 154 15.84 -13.32 5.85
C ASP A 154 16.97 -12.31 6.09
N GLY A 155 17.32 -11.50 5.12
CA GLY A 155 18.43 -10.55 5.24
C GLY A 155 18.04 -9.08 5.04
N GLY A 156 16.96 -8.84 4.38
CA GLY A 156 16.42 -7.51 4.09
C GLY A 156 15.03 -7.31 4.69
N GLY A 157 14.29 -6.42 4.08
CA GLY A 157 12.91 -6.16 4.42
C GLY A 157 12.68 -4.82 5.11
N GLY A 158 11.42 -4.51 5.29
CA GLY A 158 10.91 -3.35 6.02
C GLY A 158 9.48 -3.60 6.45
N GLY A 159 9.06 -3.00 7.54
CA GLY A 159 7.66 -2.95 7.94
C GLY A 159 6.94 -1.85 7.18
N THR A 160 5.62 -1.91 7.17
CA THR A 160 4.73 -0.89 6.65
C THR A 160 3.66 -0.57 7.68
N ILE A 161 2.83 0.42 7.40
CA ILE A 161 1.68 0.75 8.27
C ILE A 161 0.61 -0.35 8.30
N ALA A 162 0.63 -1.30 7.36
CA ALA A 162 -0.35 -2.39 7.25
C ALA A 162 -0.54 -3.15 8.57
N LYS A 163 0.54 -3.43 9.28
CA LYS A 163 0.49 -4.12 10.59
C LYS A 163 -0.38 -3.38 11.61
N TYR A 164 -0.33 -2.05 11.64
CA TYR A 164 -1.13 -1.27 12.59
C TYR A 164 -2.61 -1.22 12.19
N VAL A 165 -2.89 -1.22 10.87
CA VAL A 165 -4.24 -1.34 10.33
C VAL A 165 -4.82 -2.73 10.64
N ALA A 166 -4.05 -3.79 10.42
CA ALA A 166 -4.43 -5.17 10.74
C ALA A 166 -4.77 -5.35 12.23
N ASN A 167 -4.04 -4.68 13.12
CA ASN A 167 -4.30 -4.71 14.56
C ASN A 167 -5.64 -4.05 14.97
N MET A 168 -6.31 -3.35 14.06
CA MET A 168 -7.68 -2.86 14.24
C MET A 168 -8.76 -3.84 13.74
N ASN A 169 -8.38 -5.07 13.39
CA ASN A 169 -9.21 -6.11 12.77
C ASN A 169 -9.70 -5.76 11.35
N VAL A 170 -8.95 -4.98 10.61
CA VAL A 170 -9.19 -4.65 9.20
C VAL A 170 -8.45 -5.67 8.32
N ASP A 171 -9.09 -6.18 7.29
CA ASP A 171 -8.40 -6.94 6.24
C ASP A 171 -7.53 -5.99 5.44
N VAL A 172 -6.22 -6.21 5.43
CA VAL A 172 -5.25 -5.30 4.80
C VAL A 172 -4.20 -6.06 4.01
N VAL A 173 -3.79 -5.47 2.91
CA VAL A 173 -2.64 -5.93 2.10
C VAL A 173 -1.87 -4.72 1.60
N ASP A 174 -0.55 -4.85 1.51
CA ASP A 174 0.29 -3.82 0.90
C ASP A 174 0.18 -3.85 -0.62
N LEU A 175 -0.11 -2.69 -1.21
CA LEU A 175 -0.16 -2.49 -2.64
C LEU A 175 0.47 -1.14 -3.01
N GLY A 176 1.55 -1.16 -3.78
CA GLY A 176 2.26 0.06 -4.09
C GLY A 176 3.03 0.08 -5.40
N VAL A 177 3.95 1.02 -5.50
CA VAL A 177 4.70 1.31 -6.73
C VAL A 177 6.16 0.88 -6.59
N PRO A 178 6.74 0.17 -7.59
CA PRO A 178 8.16 -0.14 -7.57
C PRO A 178 9.02 1.12 -7.77
N VAL A 179 10.00 1.30 -6.90
CA VAL A 179 10.93 2.43 -6.91
C VAL A 179 12.38 1.96 -6.95
N LEU A 180 13.21 2.65 -7.72
CA LEU A 180 14.67 2.50 -7.68
C LEU A 180 15.29 3.60 -6.83
N SER A 181 16.33 3.26 -6.10
CA SER A 181 17.06 4.19 -5.21
C SER A 181 16.18 4.78 -4.11
N MET A 182 15.31 3.94 -3.50
CA MET A 182 14.50 4.30 -2.34
C MET A 182 15.35 5.00 -1.27
N HIS A 183 14.81 6.05 -0.65
CA HIS A 183 15.48 6.90 0.36
C HIS A 183 16.68 7.71 -0.16
N ALA A 184 16.98 7.65 -1.45
CA ALA A 184 18.04 8.49 -2.03
C ALA A 184 17.53 9.92 -2.35
N PRO A 185 18.44 10.91 -2.50
CA PRO A 185 18.04 12.23 -2.96
C PRO A 185 17.40 12.26 -4.36
N PHE A 186 17.55 11.18 -5.12
CA PHE A 186 16.99 11.02 -6.46
C PHE A 186 16.47 9.60 -6.66
N GLU A 187 15.17 9.44 -6.59
CA GLU A 187 14.44 8.20 -6.75
C GLU A 187 13.82 8.12 -8.15
N ILE A 188 13.65 6.93 -8.68
CA ILE A 188 13.12 6.71 -10.03
C ILE A 188 11.95 5.74 -9.99
N VAL A 189 10.83 6.14 -10.62
CA VAL A 189 9.64 5.30 -10.83
C VAL A 189 9.21 5.28 -12.28
N SER A 190 8.47 4.25 -12.68
CA SER A 190 7.75 4.24 -13.96
C SER A 190 6.43 5.00 -13.82
N LYS A 191 6.15 5.91 -14.75
CA LYS A 191 4.86 6.61 -14.80
C LYS A 191 3.68 5.66 -15.06
N THR A 192 3.94 4.56 -15.76
CA THR A 192 2.94 3.52 -16.00
C THR A 192 2.56 2.84 -14.69
N ASP A 193 3.53 2.53 -13.82
CA ASP A 193 3.26 1.87 -12.54
C ASP A 193 2.47 2.80 -11.61
N VAL A 194 2.79 4.10 -11.59
CA VAL A 194 2.01 5.10 -10.85
C VAL A 194 0.57 5.20 -11.38
N TYR A 195 0.39 5.13 -12.71
CA TYR A 195 -0.95 5.10 -13.29
C TYR A 195 -1.71 3.81 -12.97
N MET A 196 -1.02 2.66 -12.92
CA MET A 196 -1.63 1.40 -12.48
C MET A 196 -2.02 1.46 -10.99
N ALA A 197 -1.26 2.16 -10.15
CA ALA A 197 -1.64 2.40 -8.76
C ALA A 197 -2.93 3.24 -8.67
N TYR A 198 -3.04 4.31 -9.44
CA TYR A 198 -4.29 5.08 -9.53
C TYR A 198 -5.47 4.19 -9.95
N ARG A 199 -5.32 3.39 -11.00
CA ARG A 199 -6.36 2.46 -11.43
C ARG A 199 -6.73 1.44 -10.36
N ALA A 200 -5.75 0.91 -9.64
CA ALA A 200 -5.99 -0.04 -8.56
C ALA A 200 -6.80 0.59 -7.42
N PHE A 201 -6.42 1.78 -6.96
CA PHE A 201 -7.14 2.49 -5.90
C PHE A 201 -8.53 2.93 -6.34
N PHE A 202 -8.67 3.43 -7.58
CA PHE A 202 -9.97 3.78 -8.12
C PHE A 202 -10.90 2.56 -8.19
N THR A 203 -10.42 1.45 -8.74
CA THR A 203 -11.19 0.21 -8.83
C THR A 203 -11.56 -0.32 -7.45
N PHE A 204 -10.65 -0.24 -6.49
CA PHE A 204 -10.91 -0.63 -5.10
C PHE A 204 -12.06 0.15 -4.47
N PHE A 205 -12.14 1.45 -4.73
CA PHE A 205 -13.24 2.29 -4.26
C PHE A 205 -14.55 2.11 -5.06
N ASP A 206 -14.45 1.80 -6.35
CA ASP A 206 -15.63 1.62 -7.24
C ASP A 206 -16.12 0.16 -7.29
N THR A 207 -15.46 -0.77 -6.56
CA THR A 207 -15.89 -2.17 -6.53
C THR A 207 -17.29 -2.29 -5.89
N LYS A 208 -18.17 -2.99 -6.60
CA LYS A 208 -19.51 -3.37 -6.13
C LYS A 208 -19.45 -4.82 -5.64
N ASP A 209 -19.91 -5.04 -4.42
CA ASP A 209 -20.04 -6.38 -3.84
C ASP A 209 -21.16 -7.20 -4.49
#